data_9cedefd961d8648de0d1a3f00eaa9b5a
#
_entry.id   9cedefd961d8648de0d1a3f00eaa9b5a
#
_cell.length_a   1.000
_cell.length_b   1.000
_cell.length_c   1.000
_cell.angle_alpha   90.00
_cell.angle_beta   90.00
_cell.angle_gamma   90.00
#
_symmetry.space_group_name_H-M   'P 1'
#
loop_
_entity.id
_entity.type
_entity.pdbx_description
1 polymer ?
#
loop_
_entity_poly.entity_id
_entity_poly.type
_entity_poly.pdbx_seq_one_letter_code
_entity_poly.pdbx_strand_id
1 'polypeptide(L)'
;MPEPFARALGWPDEPIGWSTLIAEARSERGWAAYGHPEWGPFMFGQTNPEFSTSGLSATVAEYLAAAGKREGLTLADVRAPKNRRVVRDLQRSVVHYGDTTLFFAEQMAARGPTYVSAVAMEEVTVLDYNLRLRTGGPRLVAISPEEGTFYSDNPLIVPDAPWVDADTRAAAEVVSERLISRMTPEVAAEAYFRPPDDAPPVAPVDAANGAAPTEPTALLGLPEPRVMNAIIEAWRADRKPARVEVGLDVSGSMVEEGKLEAAKQGVDGFVRLLQPQDEVGLSVFSDEPVVVAEPVPMRTGRARLLARVQGLFPEGDTALYDATDQAVARIAERAGDDRIDAVVVLSDGADNASDISFERLQERLREVSGDEGDGVRVFTIAYGSGAEAELLADIATSGGGRAYVGDSATIEQVYIEISSFF
;
A
#
# COMPACT_ATOMS: atom_id res chain seq x y z
N MET A 1 -14.97 -0.44 -5.13
CA MET A 1 -14.84 -0.28 -6.60
C MET A 1 -15.51 1.02 -7.02
N PRO A 2 -14.97 1.84 -7.95
CA PRO A 2 -15.71 2.95 -8.53
C PRO A 2 -16.98 2.45 -9.22
N GLU A 3 -18.12 3.13 -8.99
CA GLU A 3 -19.42 2.66 -9.46
C GLU A 3 -19.49 2.39 -10.98
N PRO A 4 -18.86 3.18 -11.89
CA PRO A 4 -18.89 2.87 -13.32
C PRO A 4 -18.27 1.50 -13.65
N PHE A 5 -17.15 1.12 -13.02
CA PHE A 5 -16.53 -0.18 -13.20
C PHE A 5 -17.40 -1.32 -12.66
N ALA A 6 -18.00 -1.12 -11.49
CA ALA A 6 -18.94 -2.10 -10.93
C ALA A 6 -20.14 -2.33 -11.86
N ARG A 7 -20.71 -1.24 -12.41
CA ARG A 7 -21.81 -1.33 -13.38
C ARG A 7 -21.44 -2.02 -14.68
N ALA A 8 -20.23 -1.81 -15.17
CA ALA A 8 -19.74 -2.50 -16.37
C ALA A 8 -19.65 -4.03 -16.13
N LEU A 9 -19.40 -4.46 -14.90
CA LEU A 9 -19.41 -5.88 -14.48
C LEU A 9 -20.82 -6.40 -14.14
N GLY A 10 -21.88 -5.59 -14.29
CA GLY A 10 -23.27 -6.00 -14.07
C GLY A 10 -23.86 -5.64 -12.70
N TRP A 11 -23.07 -5.00 -11.80
CA TRP A 11 -23.59 -4.56 -10.49
C TRP A 11 -24.73 -3.55 -10.64
N PRO A 12 -25.79 -3.58 -9.81
CA PRO A 12 -26.01 -4.48 -8.66
C PRO A 12 -26.72 -5.80 -9.01
N ASP A 13 -27.10 -6.03 -10.27
CA ASP A 13 -27.96 -7.14 -10.69
C ASP A 13 -27.19 -8.46 -10.79
N GLU A 14 -25.90 -8.41 -11.16
CA GLU A 14 -25.01 -9.56 -11.23
C GLU A 14 -24.03 -9.54 -10.03
N PRO A 15 -23.80 -10.71 -9.39
CA PRO A 15 -22.86 -10.80 -8.28
C PRO A 15 -21.41 -10.63 -8.78
N ILE A 16 -20.62 -9.90 -8.01
CA ILE A 16 -19.19 -9.74 -8.24
C ILE A 16 -18.45 -10.45 -7.10
N GLY A 17 -17.47 -11.25 -7.44
CA GLY A 17 -16.65 -12.00 -6.47
C GLY A 17 -15.18 -12.00 -6.84
N TRP A 18 -14.38 -12.71 -6.07
CA TRP A 18 -12.96 -12.90 -6.32
C TRP A 18 -12.70 -13.58 -7.67
N SER A 19 -13.56 -14.53 -8.06
CA SER A 19 -13.51 -15.18 -9.38
C SER A 19 -13.67 -14.18 -10.52
N THR A 20 -14.52 -13.17 -10.37
CA THR A 20 -14.68 -12.08 -11.32
C THR A 20 -13.38 -11.26 -11.42
N LEU A 21 -12.83 -10.81 -10.29
CA LEU A 21 -11.59 -10.03 -10.28
C LEU A 21 -10.41 -10.81 -10.88
N ILE A 22 -10.29 -12.11 -10.60
CA ILE A 22 -9.28 -13.00 -11.17
C ILE A 22 -9.45 -13.13 -12.69
N ALA A 23 -10.69 -13.19 -13.19
CA ALA A 23 -10.96 -13.25 -14.62
C ALA A 23 -10.56 -11.95 -15.31
N GLU A 24 -10.87 -10.80 -14.71
CA GLU A 24 -10.47 -9.48 -15.22
C GLU A 24 -8.96 -9.29 -15.21
N ALA A 25 -8.27 -9.72 -14.14
CA ALA A 25 -6.81 -9.67 -14.05
C ALA A 25 -6.09 -10.51 -15.13
N ARG A 26 -6.78 -11.48 -15.73
CA ARG A 26 -6.28 -12.32 -16.83
C ARG A 26 -6.67 -11.80 -18.21
N SER A 27 -7.56 -10.81 -18.26
CA SER A 27 -8.10 -10.29 -19.51
C SER A 27 -7.06 -9.40 -20.20
N GLU A 28 -6.57 -9.81 -21.36
CA GLU A 28 -5.71 -8.96 -22.20
C GLU A 28 -6.45 -7.75 -22.78
N ARG A 29 -7.79 -7.77 -22.77
CA ARG A 29 -8.62 -6.69 -23.29
C ARG A 29 -8.94 -5.63 -22.25
N GLY A 30 -8.78 -5.95 -20.96
CA GLY A 30 -9.18 -5.05 -19.87
C GLY A 30 -10.59 -4.50 -20.06
N TRP A 31 -10.79 -3.24 -19.74
CA TRP A 31 -12.08 -2.57 -19.83
C TRP A 31 -12.60 -2.36 -21.27
N ALA A 32 -11.75 -2.51 -22.28
CA ALA A 32 -12.19 -2.55 -23.68
C ALA A 32 -13.15 -3.72 -23.97
N ALA A 33 -13.15 -4.78 -23.15
CA ALA A 33 -14.11 -5.88 -23.26
C ALA A 33 -15.55 -5.42 -22.95
N TYR A 34 -15.71 -4.34 -22.20
CA TYR A 34 -16.97 -3.74 -21.76
C TYR A 34 -17.30 -2.42 -22.52
N GLY A 35 -16.53 -2.09 -23.57
CA GLY A 35 -16.75 -0.90 -24.37
C GLY A 35 -16.06 0.37 -23.86
N HIS A 36 -15.15 0.23 -22.90
CA HIS A 36 -14.42 1.31 -22.23
C HIS A 36 -12.89 1.19 -22.38
N PRO A 37 -12.35 1.27 -23.63
CA PRO A 37 -10.90 1.17 -23.82
C PRO A 37 -10.10 2.27 -23.13
N GLU A 38 -10.74 3.41 -22.87
CA GLU A 38 -10.15 4.55 -22.16
C GLU A 38 -9.90 4.30 -20.67
N TRP A 39 -10.42 3.21 -20.11
CA TRP A 39 -10.15 2.83 -18.71
C TRP A 39 -8.95 1.89 -18.56
N GLY A 40 -8.31 1.50 -19.67
CA GLY A 40 -7.10 0.69 -19.67
C GLY A 40 -7.29 -0.78 -19.22
N PRO A 41 -6.25 -1.40 -18.67
CA PRO A 41 -6.29 -2.74 -18.12
C PRO A 41 -7.03 -2.76 -16.77
N PHE A 42 -7.36 -3.98 -16.28
CA PHE A 42 -7.85 -4.13 -14.91
C PHE A 42 -6.69 -3.95 -13.92
N MET A 43 -6.84 -3.00 -13.01
CA MET A 43 -5.86 -2.66 -11.98
C MET A 43 -6.44 -2.89 -10.58
N PHE A 44 -5.71 -3.60 -9.74
CA PHE A 44 -6.13 -3.96 -8.40
C PHE A 44 -5.31 -3.24 -7.33
N GLY A 45 -5.98 -2.76 -6.29
CA GLY A 45 -5.38 -2.18 -5.09
C GLY A 45 -5.52 -3.12 -3.91
N GLN A 46 -4.44 -3.34 -3.18
CA GLN A 46 -4.41 -4.18 -1.99
C GLN A 46 -3.37 -3.66 -1.00
N THR A 47 -3.71 -3.64 0.28
CA THR A 47 -2.72 -3.39 1.31
C THR A 47 -1.81 -4.60 1.51
N ASN A 48 -0.59 -4.35 1.98
CA ASN A 48 0.39 -5.40 2.22
C ASN A 48 -0.07 -6.32 3.38
N PRO A 49 -0.20 -7.65 3.16
CA PRO A 49 -0.72 -8.58 4.16
C PRO A 49 0.19 -8.77 5.38
N GLU A 50 1.42 -8.28 5.36
CA GLU A 50 2.34 -8.31 6.51
C GLU A 50 2.17 -7.10 7.43
N PHE A 51 1.54 -6.03 6.94
CA PHE A 51 1.35 -4.77 7.68
C PHE A 51 -0.12 -4.46 7.97
N SER A 52 -1.03 -5.00 7.16
CA SER A 52 -2.46 -4.66 7.21
C SER A 52 -3.35 -5.89 7.34
N THR A 53 -4.30 -5.83 8.26
CA THR A 53 -5.33 -6.87 8.43
C THR A 53 -6.20 -7.00 7.19
N SER A 54 -6.53 -5.90 6.51
CA SER A 54 -7.29 -5.89 5.25
C SER A 54 -6.55 -6.64 4.14
N GLY A 55 -5.24 -6.40 4.00
CA GLY A 55 -4.38 -7.12 3.05
C GLY A 55 -4.30 -8.61 3.36
N LEU A 56 -4.15 -8.95 4.65
CA LEU A 56 -4.13 -10.35 5.08
C LEU A 56 -5.46 -11.03 4.79
N SER A 57 -6.58 -10.41 5.12
CA SER A 57 -7.93 -10.93 4.86
C SER A 57 -8.17 -11.11 3.35
N ALA A 58 -7.76 -10.13 2.53
CA ALA A 58 -7.84 -10.23 1.08
C ALA A 58 -7.04 -11.42 0.54
N THR A 59 -5.78 -11.58 0.97
CA THR A 59 -4.92 -12.68 0.53
C THR A 59 -5.49 -14.05 0.95
N VAL A 60 -6.07 -14.15 2.15
CA VAL A 60 -6.78 -15.38 2.58
C VAL A 60 -7.99 -15.65 1.70
N ALA A 61 -8.79 -14.63 1.38
CA ALA A 61 -9.96 -14.76 0.51
C ALA A 61 -9.57 -15.21 -0.92
N GLU A 62 -8.49 -14.68 -1.47
CA GLU A 62 -7.93 -15.10 -2.76
C GLU A 62 -7.59 -16.61 -2.78
N TYR A 63 -6.93 -17.11 -1.73
CA TYR A 63 -6.61 -18.54 -1.61
C TYR A 63 -7.85 -19.40 -1.40
N LEU A 64 -8.84 -18.94 -0.63
CA LEU A 64 -10.12 -19.62 -0.47
C LEU A 64 -10.86 -19.71 -1.81
N ALA A 65 -10.96 -18.60 -2.53
CA ALA A 65 -11.58 -18.57 -3.87
C ALA A 65 -10.84 -19.47 -4.86
N ALA A 66 -9.50 -19.44 -4.89
CA ALA A 66 -8.68 -20.28 -5.75
C ALA A 66 -8.87 -21.78 -5.45
N ALA A 67 -9.11 -22.13 -4.17
CA ALA A 67 -9.37 -23.51 -3.73
C ALA A 67 -10.84 -23.92 -3.88
N GLY A 68 -11.76 -22.99 -4.20
CA GLY A 68 -13.21 -23.23 -4.21
C GLY A 68 -13.79 -23.54 -2.83
N LYS A 69 -13.28 -22.88 -1.80
CA LYS A 69 -13.63 -23.09 -0.38
C LYS A 69 -14.08 -21.80 0.26
N ARG A 70 -14.82 -21.89 1.36
CA ARG A 70 -15.16 -20.77 2.25
C ARG A 70 -14.49 -20.88 3.61
N GLU A 71 -14.04 -22.08 3.98
CA GLU A 71 -13.35 -22.40 5.24
C GLU A 71 -12.47 -23.63 5.10
N GLY A 72 -11.72 -23.97 6.12
CA GLY A 72 -10.93 -25.22 6.15
C GLY A 72 -9.80 -25.25 5.14
N LEU A 73 -9.20 -24.11 4.82
CA LEU A 73 -8.01 -24.04 3.97
C LEU A 73 -6.85 -24.81 4.60
N THR A 74 -6.14 -25.58 3.79
CA THR A 74 -5.04 -26.45 4.24
C THR A 74 -3.71 -26.04 3.63
N LEU A 75 -2.60 -26.55 4.20
CA LEU A 75 -1.26 -26.36 3.60
C LEU A 75 -1.18 -26.92 2.16
N ALA A 76 -1.91 -28.01 1.88
CA ALA A 76 -1.96 -28.58 0.54
C ALA A 76 -2.64 -27.63 -0.45
N ASP A 77 -3.72 -26.96 -0.04
CA ASP A 77 -4.41 -25.97 -0.88
C ASP A 77 -3.50 -24.78 -1.21
N VAL A 78 -2.80 -24.22 -0.19
CA VAL A 78 -1.87 -23.08 -0.37
C VAL A 78 -0.71 -23.45 -1.28
N ARG A 79 -0.17 -24.68 -1.17
CA ARG A 79 0.97 -25.15 -1.94
C ARG A 79 0.60 -25.67 -3.33
N ALA A 80 -0.69 -25.89 -3.60
CA ALA A 80 -1.16 -26.40 -4.90
C ALA A 80 -0.76 -25.46 -6.05
N PRO A 81 -0.02 -25.94 -7.08
CA PRO A 81 0.43 -25.07 -8.17
C PRO A 81 -0.72 -24.37 -8.91
N LYS A 82 -1.88 -25.01 -8.98
CA LYS A 82 -3.09 -24.42 -9.58
C LYS A 82 -3.54 -23.19 -8.79
N ASN A 83 -3.67 -23.30 -7.46
CA ASN A 83 -4.16 -22.22 -6.62
C ASN A 83 -3.15 -21.07 -6.58
N ARG A 84 -1.86 -21.36 -6.43
CA ARG A 84 -0.80 -20.36 -6.51
C ARG A 84 -0.79 -19.59 -7.83
N ARG A 85 -1.08 -20.27 -8.95
CA ARG A 85 -1.19 -19.58 -10.25
C ARG A 85 -2.37 -18.60 -10.26
N VAL A 86 -3.52 -19.01 -9.73
CA VAL A 86 -4.73 -18.17 -9.65
C VAL A 86 -4.45 -16.90 -8.85
N VAL A 87 -3.88 -17.06 -7.65
CA VAL A 87 -3.51 -15.90 -6.80
C VAL A 87 -2.46 -15.02 -7.48
N ARG A 88 -1.41 -15.60 -8.05
CA ARG A 88 -0.38 -14.86 -8.78
C ARG A 88 -0.94 -14.05 -9.95
N ASP A 89 -1.91 -14.58 -10.69
CA ASP A 89 -2.51 -13.87 -11.82
C ASP A 89 -3.23 -12.61 -11.34
N LEU A 90 -3.93 -12.66 -10.19
CA LEU A 90 -4.52 -11.47 -9.58
C LEU A 90 -3.44 -10.51 -9.05
N GLN A 91 -2.42 -11.04 -8.35
CA GLN A 91 -1.33 -10.22 -7.80
C GLN A 91 -0.53 -9.46 -8.87
N ARG A 92 -0.50 -9.94 -10.12
CA ARG A 92 0.11 -9.21 -11.24
C ARG A 92 -0.65 -7.95 -11.63
N SER A 93 -1.96 -7.90 -11.40
CA SER A 93 -2.76 -6.69 -11.62
C SER A 93 -2.67 -5.67 -10.50
N VAL A 94 -1.97 -5.98 -9.40
CA VAL A 94 -1.74 -5.03 -8.31
C VAL A 94 -0.88 -3.88 -8.81
N VAL A 95 -1.37 -2.65 -8.61
CA VAL A 95 -0.64 -1.44 -9.00
C VAL A 95 0.55 -1.19 -8.09
N HIS A 96 0.30 -1.22 -6.79
CA HIS A 96 1.26 -1.23 -5.69
C HIS A 96 0.55 -1.75 -4.44
N TYR A 97 1.29 -2.11 -3.43
CA TYR A 97 0.73 -2.38 -2.10
C TYR A 97 0.59 -1.06 -1.32
N GLY A 98 0.10 -1.12 -0.11
CA GLY A 98 -0.03 0.01 0.80
C GLY A 98 -0.05 -0.46 2.25
N ASP A 99 0.18 0.47 3.16
CA ASP A 99 0.10 0.25 4.61
C ASP A 99 -1.36 0.28 5.10
N THR A 100 -2.19 1.15 4.49
CA THR A 100 -3.58 1.37 4.88
C THR A 100 -4.53 1.46 3.68
N THR A 101 -5.78 1.09 3.88
CA THR A 101 -6.84 1.26 2.87
C THR A 101 -7.19 2.73 2.67
N LEU A 102 -6.99 3.57 3.68
CA LEU A 102 -7.18 5.01 3.58
C LEU A 102 -6.24 5.65 2.55
N PHE A 103 -4.98 5.19 2.47
CA PHE A 103 -4.06 5.66 1.43
C PHE A 103 -4.63 5.48 0.02
N PHE A 104 -5.22 4.31 -0.28
CA PHE A 104 -5.88 4.11 -1.58
C PHE A 104 -7.05 5.05 -1.79
N ALA A 105 -7.87 5.28 -0.77
CA ALA A 105 -8.99 6.21 -0.85
C ALA A 105 -8.52 7.65 -1.14
N GLU A 106 -7.45 8.11 -0.49
CA GLU A 106 -6.83 9.42 -0.72
C GLU A 106 -6.27 9.55 -2.15
N GLN A 107 -5.56 8.51 -2.64
CA GLN A 107 -5.04 8.51 -4.01
C GLN A 107 -6.17 8.49 -5.05
N MET A 108 -7.24 7.74 -4.84
CA MET A 108 -8.40 7.73 -5.71
C MET A 108 -9.11 9.10 -5.74
N ALA A 109 -9.17 9.80 -4.60
CA ALA A 109 -9.72 11.15 -4.53
C ALA A 109 -8.86 12.18 -5.29
N ALA A 110 -7.53 12.05 -5.22
CA ALA A 110 -6.58 12.96 -5.84
C ALA A 110 -6.40 12.72 -7.35
N ARG A 111 -6.39 11.45 -7.79
CA ARG A 111 -6.03 11.04 -9.17
C ARG A 111 -7.22 10.62 -10.02
N GLY A 112 -8.36 10.35 -9.39
CA GLY A 112 -9.57 9.97 -10.11
C GLY A 112 -9.79 8.45 -10.21
N PRO A 113 -10.85 8.07 -10.95
CA PRO A 113 -11.37 6.69 -10.95
C PRO A 113 -10.49 5.67 -11.69
N THR A 114 -9.63 6.11 -12.59
CA THR A 114 -8.74 5.24 -13.38
C THR A 114 -7.48 4.84 -12.62
N TYR A 115 -7.28 5.40 -11.42
CA TYR A 115 -6.14 5.05 -10.57
C TYR A 115 -6.09 3.55 -10.22
N VAL A 116 -7.23 2.97 -9.84
CA VAL A 116 -7.41 1.52 -9.63
C VAL A 116 -8.84 1.12 -9.99
N SER A 117 -9.01 -0.06 -10.55
CA SER A 117 -10.32 -0.61 -10.92
C SER A 117 -11.10 -1.13 -9.71
N ALA A 118 -10.40 -1.73 -8.77
CA ALA A 118 -10.95 -2.27 -7.53
C ALA A 118 -9.90 -2.24 -6.42
N VAL A 119 -10.34 -2.08 -5.17
CA VAL A 119 -9.48 -2.15 -3.98
C VAL A 119 -10.10 -3.08 -2.95
N ALA A 120 -9.29 -3.96 -2.35
CA ALA A 120 -9.68 -4.67 -1.14
C ALA A 120 -9.59 -3.71 0.06
N MET A 121 -10.75 -3.27 0.56
CA MET A 121 -10.85 -2.34 1.68
C MET A 121 -12.13 -2.56 2.48
N GLU A 122 -12.18 -2.01 3.67
CA GLU A 122 -13.36 -2.04 4.53
C GLU A 122 -14.46 -1.13 3.98
N GLU A 123 -15.71 -1.50 4.25
CA GLU A 123 -16.88 -0.70 3.89
C GLU A 123 -16.83 0.72 4.50
N VAL A 124 -16.30 0.85 5.73
CA VAL A 124 -16.10 2.16 6.38
C VAL A 124 -15.20 3.08 5.54
N THR A 125 -14.17 2.57 4.89
CA THR A 125 -13.30 3.36 4.00
C THR A 125 -14.04 3.80 2.73
N VAL A 126 -14.93 2.97 2.19
CA VAL A 126 -15.79 3.35 1.06
C VAL A 126 -16.72 4.52 1.43
N LEU A 127 -17.32 4.46 2.61
CA LEU A 127 -18.18 5.53 3.11
C LEU A 127 -17.41 6.82 3.40
N ASP A 128 -16.25 6.71 4.04
CA ASP A 128 -15.38 7.86 4.31
C ASP A 128 -14.94 8.55 3.01
N TYR A 129 -14.54 7.77 1.98
CA TYR A 129 -14.26 8.32 0.65
C TYR A 129 -15.45 9.09 0.09
N ASN A 130 -16.63 8.48 0.06
CA ASN A 130 -17.81 9.08 -0.56
C ASN A 130 -18.30 10.34 0.16
N LEU A 131 -18.19 10.38 1.48
CA LEU A 131 -18.77 11.45 2.32
C LEU A 131 -17.79 12.58 2.64
N ARG A 132 -16.47 12.28 2.66
CA ARG A 132 -15.45 13.24 3.11
C ARG A 132 -14.35 13.53 2.08
N LEU A 133 -13.82 12.50 1.42
CA LEU A 133 -12.63 12.64 0.57
C LEU A 133 -12.96 12.99 -0.88
N ARG A 134 -14.08 12.51 -1.39
CA ARG A 134 -14.45 12.69 -2.80
C ARG A 134 -14.71 14.15 -3.16
N THR A 135 -13.84 14.71 -4.00
CA THR A 135 -13.93 16.10 -4.48
C THR A 135 -14.66 16.24 -5.83
N GLY A 136 -15.04 15.12 -6.44
CA GLY A 136 -15.69 15.01 -7.76
C GLY A 136 -15.58 13.57 -8.26
N GLY A 137 -15.98 13.32 -9.50
CA GLY A 137 -15.93 11.96 -10.07
C GLY A 137 -16.93 10.97 -9.46
N PRO A 138 -16.85 9.69 -9.83
CA PRO A 138 -17.75 8.66 -9.37
C PRO A 138 -17.56 8.33 -7.89
N ARG A 139 -18.65 7.94 -7.22
CA ARG A 139 -18.57 7.36 -5.89
C ARG A 139 -18.00 5.94 -5.96
N LEU A 140 -17.49 5.46 -4.85
CA LEU A 140 -17.22 4.05 -4.64
C LEU A 140 -18.46 3.31 -4.20
N VAL A 141 -18.54 2.03 -4.55
CA VAL A 141 -19.53 1.10 -4.03
C VAL A 141 -18.85 -0.07 -3.35
N ALA A 142 -19.32 -0.40 -2.15
CA ALA A 142 -18.88 -1.59 -1.45
C ALA A 142 -19.54 -2.83 -2.11
N ILE A 143 -18.69 -3.82 -2.41
CA ILE A 143 -19.13 -5.08 -3.01
C ILE A 143 -18.76 -6.18 -2.01
N SER A 144 -19.79 -6.90 -1.56
CA SER A 144 -19.60 -8.13 -0.80
C SER A 144 -19.33 -9.26 -1.80
N PRO A 145 -18.13 -9.86 -1.82
CA PRO A 145 -17.81 -10.92 -2.78
C PRO A 145 -18.76 -12.11 -2.67
N GLU A 146 -19.12 -12.70 -3.82
CA GLU A 146 -20.03 -13.86 -3.89
C GLU A 146 -19.51 -15.06 -3.08
N GLU A 147 -18.21 -15.27 -3.06
CA GLU A 147 -17.57 -16.36 -2.31
C GLU A 147 -17.68 -16.16 -0.79
N GLY A 148 -17.77 -14.91 -0.36
CA GLY A 148 -17.84 -14.50 1.04
C GLY A 148 -16.85 -13.41 1.41
N THR A 149 -16.99 -12.89 2.61
CA THR A 149 -16.17 -11.81 3.17
C THR A 149 -15.79 -12.10 4.62
N PHE A 150 -14.97 -11.22 5.18
CA PHE A 150 -14.67 -11.17 6.61
C PHE A 150 -15.37 -9.97 7.24
N TYR A 151 -15.83 -10.12 8.48
CA TYR A 151 -16.13 -8.97 9.32
C TYR A 151 -14.89 -8.56 10.12
N SER A 152 -14.68 -7.26 10.24
CA SER A 152 -13.70 -6.73 11.18
C SER A 152 -14.28 -6.79 12.59
N ASP A 153 -13.65 -7.58 13.45
CA ASP A 153 -13.97 -7.65 14.87
C ASP A 153 -13.09 -6.63 15.62
N ASN A 154 -13.72 -5.80 16.45
CA ASN A 154 -13.05 -4.77 17.25
C ASN A 154 -13.23 -5.06 18.75
N PRO A 155 -12.54 -6.08 19.31
CA PRO A 155 -12.77 -6.55 20.67
C PRO A 155 -12.23 -5.56 21.70
N LEU A 156 -12.96 -5.41 22.81
CA LEU A 156 -12.42 -4.86 24.06
C LEU A 156 -11.64 -5.93 24.79
N ILE A 157 -10.33 -5.71 24.96
CA ILE A 157 -9.45 -6.70 25.58
C ILE A 157 -8.91 -6.19 26.90
N VAL A 158 -9.11 -6.95 27.97
CA VAL A 158 -8.42 -6.77 29.26
C VAL A 158 -7.26 -7.76 29.31
N PRO A 159 -5.99 -7.32 29.20
CA PRO A 159 -4.87 -8.24 29.16
C PRO A 159 -4.72 -9.01 30.50
N ASP A 160 -4.29 -10.27 30.39
CA ASP A 160 -3.87 -11.05 31.53
C ASP A 160 -2.37 -10.83 31.75
N ALA A 161 -2.05 -9.76 32.50
CA ALA A 161 -0.69 -9.29 32.70
C ALA A 161 -0.42 -8.97 34.18
N PRO A 162 0.85 -9.05 34.63
CA PRO A 162 1.21 -8.85 36.03
C PRO A 162 0.82 -7.49 36.63
N TRP A 163 0.62 -6.48 35.78
CA TRP A 163 0.17 -5.13 36.24
C TRP A 163 -1.35 -4.97 36.28
N VAL A 164 -2.13 -5.99 35.84
CA VAL A 164 -3.60 -5.97 35.90
C VAL A 164 -4.04 -6.72 37.15
N ASP A 165 -4.14 -6.01 38.25
CA ASP A 165 -4.67 -6.55 39.51
C ASP A 165 -6.20 -6.71 39.50
N ALA A 166 -6.76 -7.21 40.59
CA ALA A 166 -8.20 -7.45 40.70
C ALA A 166 -9.03 -6.15 40.59
N ASP A 167 -8.53 -5.07 41.18
CA ASP A 167 -9.23 -3.77 41.16
C ASP A 167 -9.21 -3.15 39.75
N THR A 168 -8.08 -3.22 39.08
CA THR A 168 -7.94 -2.79 37.67
C THR A 168 -8.87 -3.60 36.77
N ARG A 169 -8.94 -4.93 36.97
CA ARG A 169 -9.85 -5.79 36.20
C ARG A 169 -11.31 -5.43 36.40
N ALA A 170 -11.72 -5.27 37.65
CA ALA A 170 -13.09 -4.90 37.99
C ALA A 170 -13.46 -3.51 37.42
N ALA A 171 -12.54 -2.55 37.46
CA ALA A 171 -12.75 -1.25 36.86
C ALA A 171 -12.88 -1.34 35.33
N ALA A 172 -12.04 -2.15 34.66
CA ALA A 172 -12.09 -2.38 33.22
C ALA A 172 -13.42 -3.05 32.81
N GLU A 173 -13.95 -4.00 33.58
CA GLU A 173 -15.25 -4.62 33.31
C GLU A 173 -16.39 -3.58 33.33
N VAL A 174 -16.44 -2.72 34.36
CA VAL A 174 -17.45 -1.64 34.44
C VAL A 174 -17.36 -0.68 33.28
N VAL A 175 -16.12 -0.28 32.86
CA VAL A 175 -15.92 0.59 31.73
C VAL A 175 -16.34 -0.08 30.41
N SER A 176 -15.97 -1.36 30.24
CA SER A 176 -16.32 -2.14 29.03
C SER A 176 -17.85 -2.30 28.92
N GLU A 177 -18.54 -2.69 29.95
CA GLU A 177 -20.01 -2.77 29.98
C GLU A 177 -20.66 -1.42 29.61
N ARG A 178 -20.11 -0.32 30.15
CA ARG A 178 -20.61 1.03 29.86
C ARG A 178 -20.38 1.44 28.40
N LEU A 179 -19.23 1.12 27.81
CA LEU A 179 -18.92 1.39 26.42
C LEU A 179 -19.83 0.58 25.50
N ILE A 180 -19.94 -0.73 25.71
CA ILE A 180 -20.78 -1.62 24.92
C ILE A 180 -22.26 -1.19 25.01
N SER A 181 -22.76 -0.85 26.20
CA SER A 181 -24.16 -0.41 26.36
C SER A 181 -24.50 0.91 25.65
N ARG A 182 -23.47 1.67 25.21
CA ARG A 182 -23.64 2.92 24.45
C ARG A 182 -23.47 2.75 22.94
N MET A 183 -23.06 1.57 22.50
CA MET A 183 -22.89 1.28 21.08
C MET A 183 -24.25 1.01 20.45
N THR A 184 -24.97 2.09 20.13
CA THR A 184 -26.25 2.02 19.40
C THR A 184 -26.01 2.06 17.88
N PRO A 185 -26.99 1.68 17.06
CA PRO A 185 -26.89 1.84 15.60
C PRO A 185 -26.48 3.24 15.15
N GLU A 186 -26.98 4.28 15.83
CA GLU A 186 -26.67 5.68 15.51
C GLU A 186 -25.18 5.99 15.84
N VAL A 187 -24.68 5.55 16.98
CA VAL A 187 -23.27 5.76 17.38
C VAL A 187 -22.32 5.01 16.45
N ALA A 188 -22.65 3.79 16.04
CA ALA A 188 -21.87 3.05 15.06
C ALA A 188 -21.86 3.78 13.69
N ALA A 189 -23.03 4.27 13.26
CA ALA A 189 -23.18 4.99 12.00
C ALA A 189 -22.45 6.34 11.95
N GLU A 190 -22.28 7.04 13.08
CA GLU A 190 -21.47 8.26 13.17
C GLU A 190 -20.00 8.00 12.78
N ALA A 191 -19.50 6.77 13.01
CA ALA A 191 -18.17 6.33 12.62
C ALA A 191 -18.21 5.45 11.34
N TYR A 192 -19.29 5.43 10.61
CA TYR A 192 -19.52 4.67 9.37
C TYR A 192 -19.45 3.14 9.53
N PHE A 193 -19.65 2.62 10.75
CA PHE A 193 -19.72 1.18 11.00
C PHE A 193 -21.15 0.67 10.98
N ARG A 194 -21.31 -0.58 10.58
CA ARG A 194 -22.54 -1.32 10.84
C ARG A 194 -22.70 -1.56 12.34
N PRO A 195 -23.93 -1.54 12.85
CA PRO A 195 -24.16 -1.78 14.27
C PRO A 195 -23.79 -3.23 14.66
N PRO A 196 -23.46 -3.48 15.94
CA PRO A 196 -23.31 -4.84 16.44
C PRO A 196 -24.67 -5.57 16.50
N ASP A 197 -24.64 -6.87 16.72
CA ASP A 197 -25.81 -7.72 17.07
C ASP A 197 -26.92 -7.76 16.01
N ASP A 198 -26.58 -7.81 14.70
CA ASP A 198 -27.51 -7.91 13.57
C ASP A 198 -28.62 -6.81 13.53
N ALA A 199 -28.41 -5.73 14.25
CA ALA A 199 -29.29 -4.58 14.16
C ALA A 199 -29.18 -3.95 12.74
N PRO A 200 -30.31 -3.49 12.15
CA PRO A 200 -30.22 -2.88 10.83
C PRO A 200 -29.38 -1.61 10.86
N PRO A 201 -28.49 -1.41 9.85
CA PRO A 201 -27.71 -0.18 9.75
C PRO A 201 -28.63 1.03 9.52
N VAL A 202 -28.21 2.18 10.04
CA VAL A 202 -28.90 3.46 9.84
C VAL A 202 -28.00 4.40 9.03
N ALA A 203 -28.61 5.42 8.40
CA ALA A 203 -27.83 6.40 7.65
C ALA A 203 -26.72 7.03 8.52
N PRO A 204 -25.52 7.25 7.96
CA PRO A 204 -25.18 7.21 6.53
C PRO A 204 -24.72 5.83 6.01
N VAL A 205 -24.83 4.75 6.79
CA VAL A 205 -24.44 3.39 6.36
C VAL A 205 -25.56 2.77 5.51
N ASP A 206 -25.64 3.20 4.27
CA ASP A 206 -26.70 2.78 3.32
C ASP A 206 -26.19 2.74 1.87
N ALA A 207 -26.95 2.12 0.99
CA ALA A 207 -26.61 1.98 -0.42
C ALA A 207 -26.54 3.34 -1.17
N ALA A 208 -27.25 4.38 -0.72
CA ALA A 208 -27.18 5.71 -1.32
C ALA A 208 -25.79 6.33 -1.11
N ASN A 209 -25.14 6.01 -0.02
CA ASN A 209 -23.78 6.45 0.32
C ASN A 209 -22.70 5.43 -0.09
N GLY A 210 -23.07 4.33 -0.73
CA GLY A 210 -22.12 3.34 -1.28
C GLY A 210 -21.86 2.13 -0.40
N ALA A 211 -22.57 1.98 0.73
CA ALA A 211 -22.55 0.74 1.48
C ALA A 211 -23.09 -0.43 0.64
N ALA A 212 -22.68 -1.65 0.96
CA ALA A 212 -23.23 -2.83 0.30
C ALA A 212 -24.77 -2.88 0.48
N PRO A 213 -25.54 -3.09 -0.61
CA PRO A 213 -26.99 -2.99 -0.56
C PRO A 213 -27.64 -4.07 0.30
N THR A 214 -26.95 -5.18 0.49
CA THR A 214 -27.38 -6.31 1.33
C THR A 214 -26.24 -6.74 2.25
N GLU A 215 -26.61 -7.29 3.41
CA GLU A 215 -25.66 -7.96 4.30
C GLU A 215 -24.98 -9.13 3.58
N PRO A 216 -23.64 -9.34 3.77
CA PRO A 216 -22.99 -10.52 3.26
C PRO A 216 -23.63 -11.78 3.83
N THR A 217 -24.08 -12.68 2.97
CA THR A 217 -24.72 -13.94 3.38
C THR A 217 -23.72 -15.05 3.67
N ALA A 218 -22.46 -14.86 3.27
CA ALA A 218 -21.38 -15.83 3.45
C ALA A 218 -20.19 -15.20 4.17
N LEU A 219 -19.78 -15.80 5.28
CA LEU A 219 -18.56 -15.46 5.97
C LEU A 219 -17.47 -16.47 5.63
N LEU A 220 -16.26 -15.97 5.49
CA LEU A 220 -15.07 -16.78 5.27
C LEU A 220 -14.46 -17.21 6.60
N GLY A 221 -14.04 -18.47 6.69
CA GLY A 221 -13.38 -19.00 7.88
C GLY A 221 -11.88 -18.68 7.89
N LEU A 222 -11.38 -18.27 9.06
CA LEU A 222 -9.95 -18.01 9.25
C LEU A 222 -9.17 -19.34 9.22
N PRO A 223 -8.05 -19.42 8.49
CA PRO A 223 -7.19 -20.58 8.49
C PRO A 223 -6.45 -20.73 9.83
N GLU A 224 -5.99 -21.96 10.14
CA GLU A 224 -5.08 -22.18 11.25
C GLU A 224 -3.78 -21.36 11.11
N PRO A 225 -3.10 -20.97 12.21
CA PRO A 225 -1.88 -20.13 12.16
C PRO A 225 -0.78 -20.65 11.25
N ARG A 226 -0.56 -21.97 11.19
CA ARG A 226 0.43 -22.58 10.28
C ARG A 226 0.07 -22.42 8.80
N VAL A 227 -1.22 -22.38 8.48
CA VAL A 227 -1.71 -22.16 7.11
C VAL A 227 -1.60 -20.68 6.77
N MET A 228 -1.92 -19.81 7.71
CA MET A 228 -1.74 -18.36 7.59
C MET A 228 -0.28 -18.00 7.27
N ASN A 229 0.68 -18.55 8.02
CA ASN A 229 2.10 -18.34 7.74
C ASN A 229 2.50 -18.83 6.34
N ALA A 230 1.96 -19.98 5.91
CA ALA A 230 2.23 -20.49 4.56
C ALA A 230 1.62 -19.60 3.46
N ILE A 231 0.49 -18.95 3.71
CA ILE A 231 -0.11 -17.95 2.81
C ILE A 231 0.83 -16.76 2.64
N ILE A 232 1.34 -16.19 3.75
CA ILE A 232 2.28 -15.08 3.72
C ILE A 232 3.57 -15.45 2.98
N GLU A 233 4.15 -16.62 3.26
CA GLU A 233 5.34 -17.11 2.55
C GLU A 233 5.09 -17.26 1.04
N ALA A 234 3.93 -17.81 0.66
CA ALA A 234 3.57 -17.99 -0.74
C ALA A 234 3.30 -16.63 -1.43
N TRP A 235 2.63 -15.69 -0.75
CA TRP A 235 2.42 -14.33 -1.24
C TRP A 235 3.76 -13.61 -1.49
N ARG A 236 4.71 -13.63 -0.55
CA ARG A 236 6.05 -13.05 -0.75
C ARG A 236 6.74 -13.56 -2.02
N ALA A 237 6.54 -14.84 -2.33
CA ALA A 237 7.14 -15.46 -3.52
C ALA A 237 6.39 -15.14 -4.82
N ASP A 238 5.09 -14.90 -4.74
CA ASP A 238 4.19 -14.79 -5.90
C ASP A 238 3.69 -13.36 -6.17
N ARG A 239 3.87 -12.42 -5.23
CA ARG A 239 3.48 -11.01 -5.40
C ARG A 239 4.19 -10.35 -6.58
N LYS A 240 3.62 -9.26 -7.08
CA LYS A 240 4.27 -8.42 -8.09
C LYS A 240 5.62 -7.95 -7.53
N PRO A 241 6.75 -8.20 -8.20
CA PRO A 241 8.04 -7.74 -7.73
C PRO A 241 8.18 -6.23 -7.87
N ALA A 242 9.04 -5.64 -7.05
CA ALA A 242 9.36 -4.22 -7.12
C ALA A 242 10.67 -3.94 -7.88
N ARG A 243 10.79 -2.73 -8.41
CA ARG A 243 12.03 -2.10 -8.84
C ARG A 243 12.14 -0.76 -8.13
N VAL A 244 13.16 -0.59 -7.30
CA VAL A 244 13.33 0.59 -6.45
C VAL A 244 14.69 1.22 -6.72
N GLU A 245 14.70 2.54 -6.96
CA GLU A 245 15.93 3.34 -6.89
C GLU A 245 15.96 4.06 -5.56
N VAL A 246 17.03 3.87 -4.80
CA VAL A 246 17.29 4.62 -3.57
C VAL A 246 18.20 5.78 -3.91
N GLY A 247 17.73 7.00 -3.72
CA GLY A 247 18.48 8.25 -3.78
C GLY A 247 18.89 8.68 -2.37
N LEU A 248 20.15 8.64 -2.04
CA LEU A 248 20.67 8.96 -0.71
C LEU A 248 21.50 10.22 -0.74
N ASP A 249 21.09 11.21 0.06
CA ASP A 249 21.87 12.40 0.33
C ASP A 249 23.20 12.03 1.03
N VAL A 250 24.29 12.50 0.47
CA VAL A 250 25.64 12.39 1.04
C VAL A 250 26.30 13.76 1.13
N SER A 251 25.52 14.86 1.18
CA SER A 251 26.01 16.22 1.37
C SER A 251 26.73 16.39 2.69
N GLY A 252 27.44 17.51 2.84
CA GLY A 252 28.26 17.82 4.02
C GLY A 252 27.47 17.83 5.33
N SER A 253 26.18 18.20 5.34
CA SER A 253 25.29 18.17 6.52
C SER A 253 25.05 16.77 7.09
N MET A 254 25.19 15.73 6.29
CA MET A 254 25.05 14.34 6.70
C MET A 254 26.15 13.84 7.66
N VAL A 255 27.21 14.65 7.88
CA VAL A 255 28.23 14.39 8.95
C VAL A 255 27.62 14.54 10.34
N GLU A 256 26.68 15.49 10.49
CA GLU A 256 26.14 15.86 11.78
C GLU A 256 25.38 14.71 12.44
N GLU A 257 25.51 14.58 13.76
CA GLU A 257 24.78 13.63 14.59
C GLU A 257 24.80 12.15 14.11
N GLY A 258 25.80 11.80 13.27
CA GLY A 258 25.92 10.45 12.72
C GLY A 258 24.82 10.09 11.72
N LYS A 259 24.20 11.10 11.08
CA LYS A 259 23.08 10.94 10.14
C LYS A 259 23.39 9.93 9.04
N LEU A 260 24.53 10.07 8.35
CA LEU A 260 24.87 9.16 7.25
C LEU A 260 25.01 7.71 7.72
N GLU A 261 25.61 7.45 8.89
CA GLU A 261 25.74 6.09 9.39
C GLU A 261 24.40 5.47 9.75
N ALA A 262 23.48 6.22 10.33
CA ALA A 262 22.12 5.74 10.59
C ALA A 262 21.32 5.57 9.29
N ALA A 263 21.47 6.46 8.32
CA ALA A 263 20.84 6.31 6.99
C ALA A 263 21.35 5.04 6.27
N LYS A 264 22.66 4.73 6.34
CA LYS A 264 23.23 3.47 5.82
C LYS A 264 22.60 2.24 6.49
N GLN A 265 22.38 2.29 7.81
CA GLN A 265 21.71 1.21 8.55
C GLN A 265 20.25 1.06 8.10
N GLY A 266 19.54 2.17 7.91
CA GLY A 266 18.19 2.17 7.36
C GLY A 266 18.12 1.52 5.98
N VAL A 267 19.01 1.91 5.06
CA VAL A 267 19.09 1.30 3.71
C VAL A 267 19.45 -0.20 3.81
N ASP A 268 20.37 -0.59 4.70
CA ASP A 268 20.72 -2.01 4.93
C ASP A 268 19.48 -2.79 5.38
N GLY A 269 18.73 -2.27 6.36
CA GLY A 269 17.46 -2.84 6.84
C GLY A 269 16.44 -2.99 5.71
N PHE A 270 16.20 -1.91 4.96
CA PHE A 270 15.29 -1.91 3.81
C PHE A 270 15.65 -2.97 2.77
N VAL A 271 16.90 -2.99 2.32
CA VAL A 271 17.38 -3.95 1.33
C VAL A 271 17.23 -5.41 1.81
N ARG A 272 17.32 -5.66 3.12
CA ARG A 272 17.11 -7.00 3.70
C ARG A 272 15.65 -7.44 3.69
N LEU A 273 14.70 -6.52 3.79
CA LEU A 273 13.25 -6.82 3.73
C LEU A 273 12.79 -7.21 2.33
N LEU A 274 13.45 -6.70 1.29
CA LEU A 274 13.06 -6.97 -0.09
C LEU A 274 13.28 -8.43 -0.49
N GLN A 275 12.43 -8.93 -1.39
CA GLN A 275 12.44 -10.31 -1.83
C GLN A 275 13.57 -10.55 -2.87
N PRO A 276 14.00 -11.79 -3.10
CA PRO A 276 15.06 -12.11 -4.07
C PRO A 276 14.79 -11.65 -5.50
N GLN A 277 13.52 -11.52 -5.91
CA GLN A 277 13.09 -11.09 -7.24
C GLN A 277 13.01 -9.57 -7.40
N ASP A 278 12.97 -8.80 -6.28
CA ASP A 278 12.98 -7.35 -6.33
C ASP A 278 14.31 -6.82 -6.85
N GLU A 279 14.28 -5.70 -7.53
CA GLU A 279 15.46 -5.00 -8.05
C GLU A 279 15.68 -3.72 -7.26
N VAL A 280 16.94 -3.47 -6.89
CA VAL A 280 17.32 -2.22 -6.22
C VAL A 280 18.52 -1.60 -6.91
N GLY A 281 18.38 -0.31 -7.22
CA GLY A 281 19.46 0.60 -7.58
C GLY A 281 19.81 1.52 -6.42
N LEU A 282 20.97 2.15 -6.50
CA LEU A 282 21.45 3.16 -5.56
C LEU A 282 22.09 4.30 -6.31
N SER A 283 21.60 5.47 -6.12
CA SER A 283 22.28 6.73 -6.44
C SER A 283 22.53 7.52 -5.17
N VAL A 284 23.58 8.32 -5.18
CA VAL A 284 23.89 9.29 -4.14
C VAL A 284 23.94 10.67 -4.77
N PHE A 285 23.76 11.69 -3.95
CA PHE A 285 23.89 13.06 -4.43
C PHE A 285 24.53 13.96 -3.38
N SER A 286 25.35 14.86 -3.88
CA SER A 286 25.92 16.02 -3.22
C SER A 286 25.92 17.18 -4.20
N ASP A 287 27.04 17.67 -4.70
CA ASP A 287 27.10 18.70 -5.76
C ASP A 287 26.42 18.26 -7.06
N GLU A 288 26.43 16.98 -7.35
CA GLU A 288 25.78 16.33 -8.49
C GLU A 288 25.31 14.91 -8.13
N PRO A 289 24.32 14.34 -8.83
CA PRO A 289 23.90 12.96 -8.64
C PRO A 289 24.88 11.96 -9.27
N VAL A 290 25.18 10.87 -8.55
CA VAL A 290 26.08 9.81 -8.99
C VAL A 290 25.40 8.44 -8.82
N VAL A 291 25.37 7.65 -9.90
CA VAL A 291 24.89 6.26 -9.86
C VAL A 291 25.94 5.37 -9.21
N VAL A 292 25.63 4.82 -8.04
CA VAL A 292 26.50 3.89 -7.31
C VAL A 292 26.25 2.46 -7.74
N ALA A 293 24.98 2.08 -7.96
CA ALA A 293 24.62 0.75 -8.43
C ALA A 293 23.34 0.81 -9.27
N GLU A 294 23.38 0.21 -10.45
CA GLU A 294 22.19 0.01 -11.28
C GLU A 294 21.20 -0.95 -10.61
N PRO A 295 19.88 -0.83 -10.88
CA PRO A 295 18.90 -1.78 -10.38
C PRO A 295 19.20 -3.20 -10.85
N VAL A 296 19.39 -4.10 -9.88
CA VAL A 296 19.66 -5.53 -10.11
C VAL A 296 18.88 -6.38 -9.14
N PRO A 297 18.51 -7.62 -9.53
CA PRO A 297 17.78 -8.53 -8.64
C PRO A 297 18.54 -8.80 -7.34
N MET A 298 17.81 -8.75 -6.21
CA MET A 298 18.38 -8.92 -4.88
C MET A 298 18.98 -10.31 -4.66
N ARG A 299 18.52 -11.35 -5.37
CA ARG A 299 19.15 -12.67 -5.33
C ARG A 299 20.63 -12.67 -5.75
N THR A 300 21.05 -11.70 -6.57
CA THR A 300 22.43 -11.61 -7.09
C THR A 300 23.17 -10.33 -6.68
N GLY A 301 22.45 -9.26 -6.41
CA GLY A 301 22.99 -7.91 -6.19
C GLY A 301 23.15 -7.49 -4.74
N ARG A 302 22.36 -8.09 -3.81
CA ARG A 302 22.24 -7.62 -2.41
C ARG A 302 23.59 -7.38 -1.73
N ALA A 303 24.47 -8.37 -1.70
CA ALA A 303 25.74 -8.24 -1.00
C ALA A 303 26.65 -7.13 -1.58
N ARG A 304 26.62 -6.96 -2.91
CA ARG A 304 27.37 -5.89 -3.58
C ARG A 304 26.81 -4.52 -3.26
N LEU A 305 25.46 -4.39 -3.28
CA LEU A 305 24.77 -3.14 -2.95
C LEU A 305 25.10 -2.70 -1.53
N LEU A 306 24.94 -3.61 -0.55
CA LEU A 306 25.26 -3.33 0.86
C LEU A 306 26.73 -2.93 1.05
N ALA A 307 27.66 -3.58 0.37
CA ALA A 307 29.07 -3.20 0.43
C ALA A 307 29.31 -1.78 -0.12
N ARG A 308 28.56 -1.35 -1.14
CA ARG A 308 28.66 0.02 -1.68
C ARG A 308 28.07 1.04 -0.72
N VAL A 309 26.93 0.75 -0.09
CA VAL A 309 26.32 1.60 0.94
C VAL A 309 27.32 1.88 2.08
N GLN A 310 28.02 0.85 2.56
CA GLN A 310 29.02 1.01 3.63
C GLN A 310 30.21 1.89 3.24
N GLY A 311 30.55 1.95 1.96
CA GLY A 311 31.66 2.76 1.44
C GLY A 311 31.36 4.24 1.20
N LEU A 312 30.11 4.70 1.45
CA LEU A 312 29.73 6.10 1.24
C LEU A 312 30.34 7.00 2.31
N PHE A 313 30.66 8.23 1.95
CA PHE A 313 31.13 9.27 2.85
C PHE A 313 30.50 10.62 2.45
N PRO A 314 30.32 11.55 3.41
CA PRO A 314 29.64 12.81 3.14
C PRO A 314 30.61 13.85 2.58
N GLU A 315 30.14 14.61 1.56
CA GLU A 315 30.85 15.73 0.96
C GLU A 315 29.92 16.63 0.16
N GLY A 316 30.32 17.88 -0.09
CA GLY A 316 29.67 18.80 -1.03
C GLY A 316 28.33 19.38 -0.57
N ASP A 317 27.61 19.94 -1.53
CA ASP A 317 26.30 20.61 -1.41
C ASP A 317 25.15 19.61 -1.65
N THR A 318 23.93 20.07 -2.01
CA THR A 318 22.74 19.21 -2.12
C THR A 318 22.00 19.45 -3.43
N ALA A 319 22.20 18.58 -4.45
CA ALA A 319 21.49 18.60 -5.74
C ALA A 319 20.26 17.67 -5.71
N LEU A 320 19.28 17.99 -4.85
CA LEU A 320 18.10 17.15 -4.59
C LEU A 320 17.19 17.01 -5.80
N TYR A 321 16.92 18.13 -6.53
CA TYR A 321 16.01 18.08 -7.69
C TYR A 321 16.61 17.31 -8.84
N ASP A 322 17.88 17.54 -9.17
CA ASP A 322 18.59 16.81 -10.22
C ASP A 322 18.69 15.32 -9.91
N ALA A 323 18.95 14.96 -8.66
CA ALA A 323 19.01 13.57 -8.21
C ALA A 323 17.66 12.87 -8.33
N THR A 324 16.58 13.54 -7.93
CA THR A 324 15.23 13.01 -8.03
C THR A 324 14.81 12.84 -9.49
N ASP A 325 15.03 13.84 -10.34
CA ASP A 325 14.71 13.78 -11.77
C ASP A 325 15.45 12.63 -12.49
N GLN A 326 16.76 12.51 -12.23
CA GLN A 326 17.57 11.44 -12.84
C GLN A 326 17.17 10.04 -12.35
N ALA A 327 16.87 9.89 -11.05
CA ALA A 327 16.41 8.61 -10.49
C ALA A 327 15.08 8.19 -11.11
N VAL A 328 14.13 9.12 -11.20
CA VAL A 328 12.82 8.90 -11.81
C VAL A 328 12.93 8.59 -13.29
N ALA A 329 13.73 9.35 -14.05
CA ALA A 329 13.96 9.09 -15.46
C ALA A 329 14.51 7.67 -15.72
N ARG A 330 15.50 7.26 -14.93
CA ARG A 330 16.14 5.94 -15.02
C ARG A 330 15.18 4.78 -14.72
N ILE A 331 14.30 4.95 -13.74
CA ILE A 331 13.27 3.95 -13.46
C ILE A 331 12.20 3.94 -14.55
N ALA A 332 11.75 5.12 -15.01
CA ALA A 332 10.74 5.25 -16.06
C ALA A 332 11.18 4.63 -17.40
N GLU A 333 12.47 4.73 -17.77
CA GLU A 333 13.01 4.06 -18.96
C GLU A 333 12.92 2.51 -18.90
N ARG A 334 12.77 1.95 -17.72
CA ARG A 334 12.67 0.50 -17.46
C ARG A 334 11.28 0.08 -17.02
N ALA A 335 10.39 1.05 -16.81
CA ALA A 335 9.04 0.79 -16.29
C ALA A 335 8.26 -0.14 -17.23
N GLY A 336 7.40 -0.95 -16.64
CA GLY A 336 6.56 -1.90 -17.35
C GLY A 336 5.60 -2.59 -16.37
N ASP A 337 4.57 -3.24 -16.92
CA ASP A 337 3.44 -3.81 -16.15
C ASP A 337 3.84 -4.96 -15.21
N ASP A 338 5.07 -5.47 -15.32
CA ASP A 338 5.55 -6.64 -14.57
C ASP A 338 6.12 -6.31 -13.18
N ARG A 339 6.30 -5.02 -12.85
CA ARG A 339 6.92 -4.55 -11.59
C ARG A 339 6.20 -3.36 -10.99
N ILE A 340 6.42 -3.16 -9.69
CA ILE A 340 6.09 -1.92 -8.99
C ILE A 340 7.34 -1.05 -9.06
N ASP A 341 7.25 0.07 -9.76
CA ASP A 341 8.35 0.99 -10.00
C ASP A 341 8.33 2.16 -9.01
N ALA A 342 9.44 2.37 -8.28
CA ALA A 342 9.51 3.41 -7.27
C ALA A 342 10.90 4.03 -7.13
N VAL A 343 10.89 5.27 -6.61
CA VAL A 343 12.07 6.01 -6.17
C VAL A 343 11.89 6.37 -4.71
N VAL A 344 12.91 6.15 -3.88
CA VAL A 344 12.94 6.54 -2.47
C VAL A 344 14.08 7.53 -2.29
N VAL A 345 13.78 8.79 -1.96
CA VAL A 345 14.78 9.85 -1.78
C VAL A 345 14.86 10.23 -0.30
N LEU A 346 16.07 10.20 0.25
CA LEU A 346 16.35 10.68 1.60
C LEU A 346 17.24 11.92 1.51
N SER A 347 16.81 13.02 2.16
CA SER A 347 17.60 14.25 2.28
C SER A 347 17.42 14.89 3.66
N ASP A 348 18.47 15.51 4.16
CA ASP A 348 18.48 16.26 5.43
C ASP A 348 18.56 17.79 5.23
N GLY A 349 18.56 18.28 3.99
CA GLY A 349 18.73 19.67 3.65
C GLY A 349 17.80 20.18 2.56
N ALA A 350 17.97 21.48 2.27
CA ALA A 350 17.37 22.15 1.13
C ALA A 350 18.22 21.90 -0.14
N ASP A 351 17.56 21.98 -1.28
CA ASP A 351 18.27 22.02 -2.57
C ASP A 351 19.06 23.30 -2.72
N ASN A 352 20.36 23.19 -3.02
CA ASN A 352 21.24 24.34 -3.21
C ASN A 352 22.27 24.17 -4.35
N ALA A 353 22.24 23.03 -5.06
CA ALA A 353 23.19 22.71 -6.12
C ALA A 353 22.55 22.19 -7.41
N SER A 354 21.22 22.01 -7.47
CA SER A 354 20.57 21.54 -8.70
C SER A 354 20.56 22.56 -9.82
N ASP A 355 20.70 22.09 -11.05
CA ASP A 355 20.58 22.88 -12.28
C ASP A 355 19.12 23.12 -12.68
N ILE A 356 18.19 22.16 -12.38
CA ILE A 356 16.77 22.30 -12.67
C ILE A 356 16.02 23.02 -11.53
N SER A 357 14.90 23.68 -11.88
CA SER A 357 14.01 24.27 -10.89
C SER A 357 13.04 23.24 -10.28
N PHE A 358 12.49 23.56 -9.12
CA PHE A 358 11.46 22.76 -8.47
C PHE A 358 10.22 22.56 -9.36
N GLU A 359 9.77 23.60 -10.07
CA GLU A 359 8.63 23.52 -10.97
C GLU A 359 8.88 22.51 -12.10
N ARG A 360 10.11 22.51 -12.63
CA ARG A 360 10.49 21.54 -13.69
C ARG A 360 10.47 20.11 -13.17
N LEU A 361 10.99 19.89 -11.96
CA LEU A 361 10.90 18.59 -11.30
C LEU A 361 9.44 18.16 -11.12
N GLN A 362 8.57 19.06 -10.61
CA GLN A 362 7.15 18.74 -10.41
C GLN A 362 6.43 18.37 -11.72
N GLU A 363 6.71 19.06 -12.82
CA GLU A 363 6.17 18.69 -14.14
C GLU A 363 6.56 17.26 -14.52
N ARG A 364 7.85 16.94 -14.38
CA ARG A 364 8.38 15.60 -14.65
C ARG A 364 7.74 14.53 -13.79
N LEU A 365 7.63 14.77 -12.48
CA LEU A 365 7.04 13.84 -11.54
C LEU A 365 5.58 13.53 -11.88
N ARG A 366 4.78 14.54 -12.24
CA ARG A 366 3.39 14.34 -12.68
C ARG A 366 3.31 13.55 -13.99
N GLU A 367 4.19 13.83 -14.93
CA GLU A 367 4.26 13.10 -16.21
C GLU A 367 4.52 11.60 -16.02
N VAL A 368 5.53 11.24 -15.20
CA VAL A 368 5.94 9.83 -15.03
C VAL A 368 5.09 9.05 -14.02
N SER A 369 4.48 9.73 -13.04
CA SER A 369 3.58 9.08 -12.10
C SER A 369 2.21 8.79 -12.72
N GLY A 370 1.85 9.50 -13.80
CA GLY A 370 0.59 9.34 -14.50
C GLY A 370 -0.66 9.50 -13.64
N ASP A 371 -1.81 9.46 -14.24
CA ASP A 371 -3.11 9.40 -13.55
C ASP A 371 -3.49 7.96 -13.19
N GLU A 372 -2.89 6.98 -13.87
CA GLU A 372 -3.06 5.56 -13.64
C GLU A 372 -2.16 5.04 -12.51
N GLY A 373 -2.55 3.95 -11.87
CA GLY A 373 -1.85 3.43 -10.70
C GLY A 373 -0.48 2.77 -10.98
N ASP A 374 -0.10 2.58 -12.24
CA ASP A 374 1.07 1.83 -12.70
C ASP A 374 2.34 2.67 -12.95
N GLY A 375 2.26 4.01 -12.84
CA GLY A 375 3.41 4.89 -12.99
C GLY A 375 4.44 4.78 -11.85
N VAL A 376 5.60 5.44 -12.04
CA VAL A 376 6.67 5.50 -11.03
C VAL A 376 6.18 6.26 -9.79
N ARG A 377 6.37 5.68 -8.59
CA ARG A 377 6.02 6.30 -7.31
C ARG A 377 7.26 6.88 -6.63
N VAL A 378 7.13 8.10 -6.10
CA VAL A 378 8.25 8.77 -5.42
C VAL A 378 7.93 8.90 -3.93
N PHE A 379 8.74 8.26 -3.11
CA PHE A 379 8.71 8.38 -1.65
C PHE A 379 9.86 9.27 -1.21
N THR A 380 9.60 10.14 -0.25
CA THR A 380 10.64 11.01 0.29
C THR A 380 10.77 10.84 1.80
N ILE A 381 11.97 11.02 2.31
CA ILE A 381 12.28 10.99 3.74
C ILE A 381 12.93 12.31 4.10
N ALA A 382 12.21 13.15 4.84
CA ALA A 382 12.74 14.33 5.48
C ALA A 382 13.56 13.90 6.70
N TYR A 383 14.88 14.02 6.63
CA TYR A 383 15.79 13.37 7.56
C TYR A 383 16.44 14.38 8.52
N GLY A 384 16.04 14.30 9.80
CA GLY A 384 16.51 15.20 10.85
C GLY A 384 15.81 16.56 10.85
N SER A 385 16.16 17.40 11.81
CA SER A 385 15.48 18.70 12.07
C SER A 385 15.80 19.79 11.04
N GLY A 386 16.82 19.59 10.20
CA GLY A 386 17.22 20.54 9.15
C GLY A 386 16.51 20.33 7.83
N ALA A 387 15.79 19.22 7.65
CA ALA A 387 15.15 18.87 6.38
C ALA A 387 13.93 19.77 6.09
N GLU A 388 13.77 20.14 4.82
CA GLU A 388 12.60 20.87 4.32
C GLU A 388 11.43 19.90 4.11
N ALA A 389 10.74 19.52 5.20
CA ALA A 389 9.68 18.52 5.17
C ALA A 389 8.51 18.87 4.22
N GLU A 390 8.14 20.15 4.10
CA GLU A 390 7.09 20.61 3.18
C GLU A 390 7.51 20.42 1.71
N LEU A 391 8.74 20.78 1.36
CA LEU A 391 9.30 20.57 0.02
C LEU A 391 9.33 19.09 -0.36
N LEU A 392 9.81 18.25 0.56
CA LEU A 392 9.87 16.80 0.34
C LEU A 392 8.45 16.19 0.25
N ALA A 393 7.49 16.72 0.99
CA ALA A 393 6.08 16.32 0.86
C ALA A 393 5.49 16.69 -0.51
N ASP A 394 5.83 17.86 -1.04
CA ASP A 394 5.40 18.31 -2.36
C ASP A 394 6.02 17.44 -3.48
N ILE A 395 7.29 17.04 -3.35
CA ILE A 395 7.97 16.11 -4.25
C ILE A 395 7.23 14.76 -4.25
N ALA A 396 7.01 14.17 -3.08
CA ALA A 396 6.32 12.88 -2.95
C ALA A 396 4.89 12.93 -3.50
N THR A 397 4.13 13.98 -3.19
CA THR A 397 2.76 14.19 -3.68
C THR A 397 2.73 14.30 -5.20
N SER A 398 3.64 15.08 -5.79
CA SER A 398 3.76 15.21 -7.25
C SER A 398 4.13 13.88 -7.92
N GLY A 399 4.94 13.05 -7.25
CA GLY A 399 5.32 11.71 -7.70
C GLY A 399 4.35 10.59 -7.29
N GLY A 400 3.19 10.93 -6.70
CA GLY A 400 2.14 9.95 -6.35
C GLY A 400 2.48 8.96 -5.27
N GLY A 401 3.47 9.26 -4.47
CA GLY A 401 3.86 8.49 -3.30
C GLY A 401 3.52 9.20 -1.99
N ARG A 402 4.38 9.04 -0.98
CA ARG A 402 4.21 9.59 0.36
C ARG A 402 5.54 10.13 0.91
N ALA A 403 5.46 11.21 1.67
CA ALA A 403 6.58 11.74 2.44
C ALA A 403 6.58 11.17 3.87
N TYR A 404 7.76 10.95 4.38
CA TYR A 404 8.01 10.51 5.74
C TYR A 404 8.96 11.50 6.44
N VAL A 405 8.88 11.53 7.75
CA VAL A 405 9.83 12.27 8.59
C VAL A 405 10.56 11.25 9.45
N GLY A 406 11.89 11.34 9.48
CA GLY A 406 12.72 10.45 10.26
C GLY A 406 13.97 11.14 10.81
N ASP A 407 14.60 10.49 11.75
CA ASP A 407 15.89 10.87 12.33
C ASP A 407 16.77 9.63 12.54
N SER A 408 17.94 9.81 13.14
CA SER A 408 18.88 8.71 13.40
C SER A 408 18.30 7.59 14.30
N ALA A 409 17.25 7.86 15.06
CA ALA A 409 16.59 6.88 15.92
C ALA A 409 15.43 6.14 15.24
N THR A 410 14.80 6.77 14.25
CA THR A 410 13.54 6.30 13.64
C THR A 410 13.69 5.85 12.18
N ILE A 411 14.82 6.11 11.54
CA ILE A 411 15.03 5.87 10.10
C ILE A 411 14.79 4.40 9.69
N GLU A 412 15.16 3.45 10.53
CA GLU A 412 14.91 2.03 10.26
C GLU A 412 13.40 1.75 10.18
N GLN A 413 12.61 2.33 11.09
CA GLN A 413 11.15 2.20 11.09
C GLN A 413 10.54 2.85 9.83
N VAL A 414 11.04 4.01 9.41
CA VAL A 414 10.58 4.70 8.19
C VAL A 414 10.82 3.81 6.96
N TYR A 415 11.97 3.18 6.83
CA TYR A 415 12.23 2.25 5.73
C TYR A 415 11.34 0.99 5.78
N ILE A 416 11.00 0.50 6.99
CA ILE A 416 10.03 -0.59 7.15
C ILE A 416 8.66 -0.16 6.62
N GLU A 417 8.19 1.03 6.96
CA GLU A 417 6.91 1.56 6.47
C GLU A 417 6.91 1.72 4.94
N ILE A 418 7.97 2.26 4.35
CA ILE A 418 8.12 2.34 2.89
C ILE A 418 8.10 0.95 2.25
N SER A 419 8.72 -0.06 2.88
CA SER A 419 8.73 -1.42 2.35
C SER A 419 7.32 -2.04 2.24
N SER A 420 6.33 -1.49 2.93
CA SER A 420 4.94 -1.96 2.85
C SER A 420 4.30 -1.72 1.47
N PHE A 421 4.88 -0.86 0.65
CA PHE A 421 4.41 -0.57 -0.71
C PHE A 421 4.93 -1.54 -1.78
N PHE A 422 5.82 -2.45 -1.39
CA PHE A 422 6.51 -3.35 -2.31
C PHE A 422 6.25 -4.84 -2.08
#